data_429d4841199c31800184e56bd0bec585
#
_entry.id   429d4841199c31800184e56bd0bec585
#
_cell.length_a   1.000
_cell.length_b   1.000
_cell.length_c   1.000
_cell.angle_alpha   90.00
_cell.angle_beta   90.00
_cell.angle_gamma   90.00
#
_symmetry.space_group_name_H-M   'P 1'
#
loop_
_entity.id
_entity.type
_entity.pdbx_description
1 polymer ?
#
loop_
_entity_poly.entity_id
_entity_poly.type
_entity_poly.pdbx_seq_one_letter_code
_entity_poly.pdbx_strand_id
1 'polypeptide(L)'
;VDMVIEMPENSRLMILSPIVRGRKGEYKKELAGYLQKGFSRVRIDGALYDLDATPSLDKKKKHDIEIVIDRIVLKGDVDTLATRLADSLEITLSLSDGLAYVQDAATDKQTVFSAKFACPVSGFTIDEIEPRLFSFNNPFGACPSCDGLGVSSHFDEQLIVPSKIKSL
;
A
#
# COMPACT_ATOMS: atom_id res chain seq x y z
N VAL A 1 -17.75 -0.90 2.25
CA VAL A 1 -18.43 -0.77 3.55
C VAL A 1 -18.89 -2.14 4.01
N ASP A 2 -19.65 -2.87 3.21
CA ASP A 2 -20.29 -4.14 3.56
C ASP A 2 -19.29 -5.20 4.09
N MET A 3 -18.20 -5.42 3.37
CA MET A 3 -17.12 -6.33 3.81
C MET A 3 -16.50 -5.97 5.17
N VAL A 4 -16.54 -4.69 5.56
CA VAL A 4 -16.00 -4.25 6.84
C VAL A 4 -17.02 -4.47 7.96
N ILE A 5 -18.29 -4.29 7.66
CA ILE A 5 -19.39 -4.51 8.61
C ILE A 5 -19.58 -6.01 8.92
N GLU A 6 -19.26 -6.89 7.97
CA GLU A 6 -19.30 -8.35 8.15
C GLU A 6 -18.17 -8.89 9.06
N MET A 7 -17.22 -8.06 9.47
CA MET A 7 -16.18 -8.46 10.43
C MET A 7 -16.79 -8.72 11.82
N PRO A 8 -16.12 -9.48 12.69
CA PRO A 8 -16.66 -9.83 14.01
C PRO A 8 -17.06 -8.62 14.84
N GLU A 9 -18.19 -8.73 15.57
CA GLU A 9 -18.61 -7.69 16.52
C GLU A 9 -17.51 -7.38 17.52
N ASN A 10 -17.44 -6.12 17.95
CA ASN A 10 -16.40 -5.56 18.82
C ASN A 10 -14.98 -5.51 18.21
N SER A 11 -14.78 -5.81 16.92
CA SER A 11 -13.52 -5.58 16.25
C SER A 11 -13.13 -4.11 16.32
N ARG A 12 -11.86 -3.85 16.59
CA ARG A 12 -11.29 -2.50 16.65
C ARG A 12 -10.55 -2.24 15.34
N LEU A 13 -11.13 -1.41 14.50
CA LEU A 13 -10.61 -1.14 13.19
C LEU A 13 -9.91 0.22 13.14
N MET A 14 -8.78 0.29 12.45
CA MET A 14 -8.12 1.53 12.05
C MET A 14 -8.27 1.72 10.55
N ILE A 15 -8.74 2.89 10.15
CA ILE A 15 -8.81 3.31 8.76
C ILE A 15 -7.60 4.18 8.47
N LEU A 16 -6.80 3.75 7.49
CA LEU A 16 -5.49 4.31 7.20
C LEU A 16 -5.42 4.75 5.73
N SER A 17 -4.90 5.94 5.51
CA SER A 17 -4.63 6.48 4.18
C SER A 17 -3.13 6.35 3.85
N PRO A 18 -2.72 5.49 2.91
CA PRO A 18 -1.33 5.33 2.52
C PRO A 18 -0.89 6.51 1.64
N ILE A 19 -0.17 7.46 2.23
CA ILE A 19 0.34 8.65 1.51
C ILE A 19 1.73 8.46 0.92
N VAL A 20 2.54 7.57 1.52
CA VAL A 20 3.88 7.20 1.02
C VAL A 20 4.03 5.69 1.08
N ARG A 21 4.44 5.09 -0.03
CA ARG A 21 4.67 3.65 -0.16
C ARG A 21 6.07 3.39 -0.68
N GLY A 22 6.96 2.89 0.18
CA GLY A 22 8.31 2.46 -0.17
C GLY A 22 9.19 3.54 -0.82
N ARG A 23 8.97 4.81 -0.51
CA ARG A 23 9.72 5.94 -1.09
C ARG A 23 10.70 6.52 -0.08
N LYS A 24 11.84 6.99 -0.59
CA LYS A 24 12.86 7.70 0.21
C LYS A 24 12.46 9.15 0.42
N GLY A 25 12.71 9.69 1.61
CA GLY A 25 12.43 11.10 1.93
C GLY A 25 12.30 11.36 3.42
N GLU A 26 12.31 12.62 3.83
CA GLU A 26 12.11 13.05 5.22
C GLU A 26 10.64 13.33 5.56
N TYR A 27 9.84 13.70 4.59
CA TYR A 27 8.38 13.96 4.67
C TYR A 27 7.91 14.94 5.76
N LYS A 28 8.82 15.73 6.36
CA LYS A 28 8.47 16.66 7.45
C LYS A 28 7.42 17.69 7.07
N LYS A 29 7.54 18.25 5.85
CA LYS A 29 6.60 19.28 5.37
C LYS A 29 5.23 18.67 5.10
N GLU A 30 5.19 17.51 4.50
CA GLU A 30 3.96 16.77 4.20
C GLU A 30 3.24 16.39 5.50
N LEU A 31 3.95 15.85 6.50
CA LEU A 31 3.40 15.51 7.80
C LEU A 31 2.85 16.74 8.54
N ALA A 32 3.60 17.85 8.52
CA ALA A 32 3.11 19.12 9.06
C ALA A 32 1.84 19.63 8.37
N GLY A 33 1.73 19.43 7.05
CA GLY A 33 0.53 19.76 6.28
C GLY A 33 -0.70 18.92 6.70
N TYR A 34 -0.51 17.64 7.02
CA TYR A 34 -1.60 16.79 7.53
C TYR A 34 -2.01 17.19 8.96
N LEU A 35 -1.06 17.58 9.81
CA LEU A 35 -1.38 18.14 11.13
C LEU A 35 -2.24 19.39 11.02
N GLN A 36 -1.93 20.30 10.10
CA GLN A 36 -2.72 21.52 9.84
C GLN A 36 -4.12 21.21 9.32
N LYS A 37 -4.31 20.08 8.62
CA LYS A 37 -5.62 19.60 8.15
C LYS A 37 -6.44 18.93 9.28
N GLY A 38 -5.90 18.85 10.51
CA GLY A 38 -6.60 18.34 11.68
C GLY A 38 -6.40 16.84 11.94
N PHE A 39 -5.54 16.16 11.18
CA PHE A 39 -5.18 14.77 11.51
C PHE A 39 -4.22 14.76 12.69
N SER A 40 -4.36 13.78 13.58
CA SER A 40 -3.60 13.70 14.83
C SER A 40 -2.58 12.57 14.86
N ARG A 41 -2.77 11.53 14.07
CA ARG A 41 -1.96 10.31 14.14
C ARG A 41 -1.50 9.82 12.78
N VAL A 42 -0.32 9.22 12.80
CA VAL A 42 0.33 8.65 11.62
C VAL A 42 0.95 7.29 11.98
N ARG A 43 0.91 6.36 11.07
CA ARG A 43 1.70 5.14 11.14
C ARG A 43 2.89 5.27 10.20
N ILE A 44 4.10 5.08 10.70
CA ILE A 44 5.34 5.14 9.94
C ILE A 44 6.08 3.83 10.12
N ASP A 45 6.36 3.15 9.02
CA ASP A 45 7.06 1.85 9.00
C ASP A 45 6.44 0.83 9.98
N GLY A 46 5.10 0.83 10.08
CA GLY A 46 4.34 -0.03 10.97
C GLY A 46 4.14 0.47 12.40
N ALA A 47 4.86 1.50 12.84
CA ALA A 47 4.75 2.07 14.18
C ALA A 47 3.83 3.31 14.20
N LEU A 48 2.97 3.41 15.22
CA LEU A 48 2.06 4.53 15.41
C LEU A 48 2.75 5.69 16.15
N TYR A 49 2.57 6.91 15.63
CA TYR A 49 3.06 8.15 16.22
C TYR A 49 1.96 9.20 16.21
N ASP A 50 2.06 10.15 17.15
CA ASP A 50 1.29 11.38 17.05
C ASP A 50 1.97 12.31 16.03
N LEU A 51 1.19 13.00 15.19
CA LEU A 51 1.71 13.82 14.10
C LEU A 51 2.56 15.01 14.56
N ASP A 52 2.35 15.48 15.78
CA ASP A 52 3.15 16.53 16.42
C ASP A 52 4.49 16.02 17.00
N ALA A 53 4.60 14.71 17.25
CA ALA A 53 5.76 14.05 17.85
C ALA A 53 6.41 13.02 16.90
N THR A 54 6.34 13.24 15.59
CA THR A 54 6.92 12.31 14.61
C THR A 54 8.45 12.30 14.68
N PRO A 55 9.08 11.12 14.60
CA PRO A 55 10.53 11.02 14.55
C PRO A 55 11.10 11.61 13.26
N SER A 56 12.37 12.01 13.31
CA SER A 56 13.09 12.43 12.10
C SER A 56 13.36 11.23 11.20
N LEU A 57 12.83 11.25 9.98
CA LEU A 57 13.00 10.17 9.03
C LEU A 57 14.31 10.31 8.24
N ASP A 58 14.93 9.17 7.94
CA ASP A 58 16.19 9.13 7.17
C ASP A 58 15.89 9.28 5.67
N LYS A 59 16.43 10.33 5.04
CA LYS A 59 16.30 10.59 3.59
C LYS A 59 16.71 9.41 2.71
N LYS A 60 17.62 8.57 3.17
CA LYS A 60 18.20 7.47 2.38
C LYS A 60 17.41 6.18 2.47
N LYS A 61 16.57 6.04 3.50
CA LYS A 61 15.73 4.86 3.70
C LYS A 61 14.39 5.01 2.99
N LYS A 62 13.82 3.88 2.62
CA LYS A 62 12.44 3.81 2.14
C LYS A 62 11.52 3.81 3.35
N HIS A 63 10.45 4.58 3.28
CA HIS A 63 9.45 4.67 4.32
C HIS A 63 8.07 4.36 3.76
N ASP A 64 7.24 3.76 4.61
CA ASP A 64 5.81 3.60 4.40
C ASP A 64 5.10 4.50 5.43
N ILE A 65 4.29 5.44 4.94
CA ILE A 65 3.61 6.43 5.79
C ILE A 65 2.13 6.40 5.50
N GLU A 66 1.34 6.23 6.55
CA GLU A 66 -0.11 6.15 6.48
C GLU A 66 -0.73 7.05 7.53
N ILE A 67 -1.64 7.92 7.11
CA ILE A 67 -2.40 8.77 8.03
C ILE A 67 -3.54 7.95 8.63
N VAL A 68 -3.70 7.99 9.94
CA VAL A 68 -4.85 7.40 10.64
C VAL A 68 -6.02 8.36 10.49
N ILE A 69 -7.03 7.95 9.73
CA ILE A 69 -8.22 8.74 9.47
C ILE A 69 -9.24 8.57 10.58
N ASP A 70 -9.54 7.32 10.92
CA ASP A 70 -10.49 7.02 11.99
C ASP A 70 -10.15 5.70 12.69
N ARG A 71 -10.67 5.55 13.91
CA ARG A 71 -10.64 4.31 14.68
C ARG A 71 -12.04 3.96 15.13
N ILE A 72 -12.56 2.87 14.60
CA ILE A 72 -13.95 2.46 14.76
C ILE A 72 -13.98 1.12 15.52
N VAL A 73 -14.91 1.03 16.46
CA VAL A 73 -15.25 -0.25 17.08
C VAL A 73 -16.57 -0.71 16.46
N LEU A 74 -16.60 -1.91 15.92
CA LEU A 74 -17.81 -2.49 15.32
C LEU A 74 -18.77 -2.89 16.43
N LYS A 75 -19.50 -1.89 16.98
CA LYS A 75 -20.48 -2.11 18.05
C LYS A 75 -21.64 -1.10 17.88
N GLY A 76 -22.87 -1.60 17.99
CA GLY A 76 -24.06 -0.77 17.98
C GLY A 76 -24.84 -0.88 16.68
N ASP A 77 -25.50 0.22 16.31
CA ASP A 77 -26.38 0.26 15.15
C ASP A 77 -25.60 0.22 13.84
N VAL A 78 -25.98 -0.70 12.97
CA VAL A 78 -25.29 -0.98 11.68
C VAL A 78 -25.38 0.22 10.74
N ASP A 79 -26.51 0.92 10.69
CA ASP A 79 -26.68 2.04 9.75
C ASP A 79 -25.81 3.24 10.13
N THR A 80 -25.70 3.52 11.43
CA THR A 80 -24.81 4.56 11.95
C THR A 80 -23.34 4.22 11.68
N LEU A 81 -22.94 2.96 11.87
CA LEU A 81 -21.60 2.49 11.57
C LEU A 81 -21.29 2.54 10.07
N ALA A 82 -22.26 2.15 9.22
CA ALA A 82 -22.11 2.18 7.77
C ALA A 82 -21.86 3.62 7.28
N THR A 83 -22.63 4.58 7.78
CA THR A 83 -22.46 5.99 7.43
C THR A 83 -21.09 6.51 7.83
N ARG A 84 -20.67 6.26 9.08
CA ARG A 84 -19.34 6.67 9.58
C ARG A 84 -18.20 6.03 8.82
N LEU A 85 -18.33 4.74 8.47
CA LEU A 85 -17.35 4.03 7.66
C LEU A 85 -17.27 4.59 6.24
N ALA A 86 -18.42 4.92 5.63
CA ALA A 86 -18.45 5.51 4.29
C ALA A 86 -17.73 6.86 4.27
N ASP A 87 -18.03 7.75 5.21
CA ASP A 87 -17.39 9.07 5.33
C ASP A 87 -15.86 8.94 5.52
N SER A 88 -15.43 8.04 6.43
CA SER A 88 -14.02 7.81 6.70
C SER A 88 -13.29 7.21 5.51
N LEU A 89 -13.92 6.29 4.77
CA LEU A 89 -13.35 5.70 3.57
C LEU A 89 -13.28 6.72 2.43
N GLU A 90 -14.27 7.59 2.26
CA GLU A 90 -14.26 8.66 1.25
C GLU A 90 -13.10 9.62 1.48
N ILE A 91 -12.90 10.07 2.73
CA ILE A 91 -11.76 10.91 3.11
C ILE A 91 -10.44 10.17 2.81
N THR A 92 -10.35 8.89 3.19
CA THR A 92 -9.17 8.06 2.98
C THR A 92 -8.80 7.95 1.51
N LEU A 93 -9.78 7.61 0.67
CA LEU A 93 -9.59 7.44 -0.78
C LEU A 93 -9.19 8.76 -1.46
N SER A 94 -9.74 9.88 -1.00
CA SER A 94 -9.40 11.20 -1.55
C SER A 94 -7.96 11.63 -1.24
N LEU A 95 -7.43 11.23 -0.07
CA LEU A 95 -6.07 11.59 0.37
C LEU A 95 -4.97 10.71 -0.25
N SER A 96 -5.29 9.45 -0.60
CA SER A 96 -4.32 8.42 -1.00
C SER A 96 -4.45 7.99 -2.46
N ASP A 97 -5.02 8.83 -3.31
CA ASP A 97 -5.21 8.54 -4.74
C ASP A 97 -6.03 7.26 -5.00
N GLY A 98 -7.05 7.06 -4.19
CA GLY A 98 -8.00 5.97 -4.34
C GLY A 98 -7.66 4.68 -3.59
N LEU A 99 -6.74 4.71 -2.64
CA LEU A 99 -6.41 3.57 -1.79
C LEU A 99 -6.86 3.79 -0.34
N ALA A 100 -7.35 2.73 0.29
CA ALA A 100 -7.67 2.73 1.71
C ALA A 100 -7.23 1.42 2.36
N TYR A 101 -6.66 1.51 3.55
CA TYR A 101 -6.33 0.36 4.36
C TYR A 101 -7.23 0.31 5.57
N VAL A 102 -7.79 -0.85 5.84
CA VAL A 102 -8.53 -1.14 7.06
C VAL A 102 -7.77 -2.22 7.82
N GLN A 103 -7.27 -1.88 8.99
CA GLN A 103 -6.51 -2.79 9.85
C GLN A 103 -7.32 -3.13 11.10
N ASP A 104 -7.40 -4.40 11.42
CA ASP A 104 -7.90 -4.87 12.70
C ASP A 104 -6.79 -4.78 13.75
N ALA A 105 -6.99 -3.98 14.79
CA ALA A 105 -6.01 -3.77 15.85
C ALA A 105 -5.74 -4.99 16.73
N ALA A 106 -6.59 -6.01 16.70
CA ALA A 106 -6.41 -7.24 17.49
C ALA A 106 -5.56 -8.28 16.76
N THR A 107 -5.73 -8.38 15.44
CA THR A 107 -5.07 -9.40 14.61
C THR A 107 -3.94 -8.85 13.75
N ASP A 108 -3.77 -7.53 13.71
CA ASP A 108 -2.90 -6.80 12.78
C ASP A 108 -3.18 -7.07 11.29
N LYS A 109 -4.30 -7.78 11.01
CA LYS A 109 -4.69 -8.08 9.64
C LYS A 109 -5.12 -6.81 8.93
N GLN A 110 -4.45 -6.50 7.84
CA GLN A 110 -4.76 -5.36 6.99
C GLN A 110 -5.51 -5.83 5.74
N THR A 111 -6.62 -5.16 5.45
CA THR A 111 -7.38 -5.32 4.20
C THR A 111 -7.22 -4.07 3.37
N VAL A 112 -6.91 -4.25 2.09
CA VAL A 112 -6.72 -3.16 1.13
C VAL A 112 -7.98 -2.95 0.33
N PHE A 113 -8.44 -1.71 0.27
CA PHE A 113 -9.55 -1.27 -0.58
C PHE A 113 -9.03 -0.26 -1.59
N SER A 114 -9.53 -0.33 -2.81
CA SER A 114 -9.20 0.63 -3.86
C SER A 114 -10.47 1.08 -4.57
N ALA A 115 -10.58 2.38 -4.79
CA ALA A 115 -11.61 2.96 -5.64
C ALA A 115 -11.28 2.76 -7.14
N LYS A 116 -10.01 2.47 -7.44
CA LYS A 116 -9.53 2.10 -8.76
C LYS A 116 -9.52 0.56 -8.85
N PHE A 117 -8.73 -0.04 -9.69
CA PHE A 117 -8.72 -1.48 -9.91
C PHE A 117 -7.86 -2.23 -8.87
N ALA A 118 -8.47 -2.77 -7.83
CA ALA A 118 -7.78 -3.62 -6.85
C ALA A 118 -8.41 -5.01 -6.77
N CYS A 119 -7.58 -6.02 -6.67
CA CYS A 119 -8.01 -7.37 -6.35
C CYS A 119 -8.03 -7.55 -4.82
N PRO A 120 -9.20 -7.74 -4.18
CA PRO A 120 -9.29 -7.86 -2.73
C PRO A 120 -8.62 -9.13 -2.18
N VAL A 121 -8.40 -10.13 -3.04
CA VAL A 121 -7.82 -11.41 -2.65
C VAL A 121 -6.31 -11.39 -2.68
N SER A 122 -5.71 -10.84 -3.75
CA SER A 122 -4.25 -10.82 -3.94
C SER A 122 -3.58 -9.53 -3.46
N GLY A 123 -4.36 -8.48 -3.16
CA GLY A 123 -3.83 -7.14 -2.88
C GLY A 123 -3.23 -6.44 -4.11
N PHE A 124 -3.33 -7.08 -5.29
CA PHE A 124 -2.83 -6.51 -6.53
C PHE A 124 -3.66 -5.30 -6.91
N THR A 125 -3.01 -4.16 -7.09
CA THR A 125 -3.61 -2.90 -7.52
C THR A 125 -3.04 -2.49 -8.86
N ILE A 126 -3.90 -2.09 -9.78
CA ILE A 126 -3.51 -1.42 -11.02
C ILE A 126 -3.82 0.06 -10.83
N ASP A 127 -2.78 0.90 -10.82
CA ASP A 127 -2.94 2.33 -10.56
C ASP A 127 -3.77 3.01 -11.67
N GLU A 128 -3.55 2.62 -12.92
CA GLU A 128 -4.28 3.14 -14.07
C GLU A 128 -4.23 2.12 -15.22
N ILE A 129 -5.39 1.87 -15.87
CA ILE A 129 -5.43 1.03 -17.06
C ILE A 129 -5.10 1.90 -18.28
N GLU A 130 -3.83 1.93 -18.66
CA GLU A 130 -3.35 2.60 -19.85
C GLU A 130 -2.92 1.60 -20.93
N PRO A 131 -2.94 1.97 -22.23
CA PRO A 131 -2.47 1.10 -23.31
C PRO A 131 -1.07 0.55 -23.12
N ARG A 132 -0.18 1.30 -22.45
CA ARG A 132 1.21 0.88 -22.13
C ARG A 132 1.27 -0.33 -21.20
N LEU A 133 0.24 -0.55 -20.36
CA LEU A 133 0.17 -1.71 -19.46
C LEU A 133 0.02 -3.03 -20.25
N PHE A 134 -0.55 -2.98 -21.44
CA PHE A 134 -0.75 -4.15 -22.30
C PHE A 134 0.38 -4.35 -23.32
N SER A 135 1.40 -3.53 -23.28
CA SER A 135 2.54 -3.59 -24.18
C SER A 135 3.68 -4.40 -23.56
N PHE A 136 3.98 -5.56 -24.13
CA PHE A 136 5.14 -6.37 -23.72
C PHE A 136 6.50 -5.69 -23.99
N ASN A 137 6.52 -4.65 -24.83
CA ASN A 137 7.72 -3.87 -25.19
C ASN A 137 7.84 -2.57 -24.34
N ASN A 138 7.04 -2.43 -23.29
CA ASN A 138 7.09 -1.30 -22.37
C ASN A 138 7.37 -1.82 -20.96
N PRO A 139 8.29 -1.22 -20.18
CA PRO A 139 8.62 -1.65 -18.81
C PRO A 139 7.41 -1.77 -17.87
N PHE A 140 6.32 -1.04 -18.13
CA PHE A 140 5.08 -1.12 -17.34
C PHE A 140 4.24 -2.36 -17.63
N GLY A 141 4.30 -2.89 -18.86
CA GLY A 141 3.52 -4.06 -19.29
C GLY A 141 4.37 -5.31 -19.52
N ALA A 142 5.69 -5.15 -19.54
CA ALA A 142 6.61 -6.26 -19.74
C ALA A 142 6.63 -7.20 -18.51
N CYS A 143 6.73 -8.48 -18.75
CA CYS A 143 6.91 -9.46 -17.69
C CYS A 143 8.26 -9.22 -16.99
N PRO A 144 8.31 -9.02 -15.65
CA PRO A 144 9.55 -8.74 -14.93
C PRO A 144 10.54 -9.90 -14.95
N SER A 145 10.13 -11.11 -15.36
CA SER A 145 10.97 -12.29 -15.42
C SER A 145 11.71 -12.44 -16.75
N CYS A 146 11.14 -11.89 -17.85
CA CYS A 146 11.72 -12.05 -19.21
C CYS A 146 11.76 -10.73 -19.98
N ASP A 147 11.46 -9.60 -19.33
CA ASP A 147 11.39 -8.25 -19.95
C ASP A 147 10.56 -8.20 -21.24
N GLY A 148 9.49 -9.00 -21.29
CA GLY A 148 8.57 -9.08 -22.45
C GLY A 148 9.04 -9.99 -23.58
N LEU A 149 10.18 -10.66 -23.46
CA LEU A 149 10.75 -11.52 -24.50
C LEU A 149 10.08 -12.91 -24.59
N GLY A 150 9.32 -13.32 -23.57
CA GLY A 150 8.68 -14.64 -23.50
C GLY A 150 9.65 -15.80 -23.22
N VAL A 151 10.94 -15.53 -23.20
CA VAL A 151 12.01 -16.49 -22.91
C VAL A 151 13.03 -15.85 -21.97
N SER A 152 13.63 -16.64 -21.09
CA SER A 152 14.78 -16.21 -20.30
C SER A 152 16.04 -16.84 -20.89
N SER A 153 17.05 -16.02 -21.15
CA SER A 153 18.35 -16.48 -21.62
C SER A 153 19.30 -16.59 -20.44
N HIS A 154 20.04 -17.68 -20.39
CA HIS A 154 21.13 -17.89 -19.44
C HIS A 154 22.36 -18.40 -20.16
N PHE A 155 23.53 -18.10 -19.63
CA PHE A 155 24.76 -18.62 -20.15
C PHE A 155 24.92 -20.09 -19.69
N ASP A 156 25.10 -21.00 -20.66
CA ASP A 156 25.40 -22.38 -20.36
C ASP A 156 26.92 -22.54 -20.23
N GLU A 157 27.37 -22.89 -19.03
CA GLU A 157 28.81 -23.10 -18.75
C GLU A 157 29.46 -24.15 -19.65
N GLN A 158 28.72 -25.20 -20.05
CA GLN A 158 29.23 -26.28 -20.89
C GLN A 158 29.42 -25.83 -22.33
N LEU A 159 28.61 -24.87 -22.81
CA LEU A 159 28.75 -24.31 -24.14
C LEU A 159 29.86 -23.26 -24.21
N ILE A 160 30.16 -22.58 -23.11
CA ILE A 160 31.22 -21.56 -23.04
C ILE A 160 32.59 -22.22 -22.81
N VAL A 161 32.63 -23.23 -21.90
CA VAL A 161 33.85 -23.94 -21.54
C VAL A 161 33.65 -25.44 -21.82
N PRO A 162 33.77 -25.86 -23.08
CA PRO A 162 33.46 -27.24 -23.45
C PRO A 162 34.45 -28.27 -22.89
N SER A 163 35.58 -27.83 -22.33
CA SER A 163 36.55 -28.72 -21.67
C SER A 163 37.19 -28.00 -20.48
N LYS A 164 36.87 -28.47 -19.26
CA LYS A 164 37.47 -27.96 -18.01
C LYS A 164 38.95 -28.37 -17.82
N ILE A 165 39.51 -29.20 -18.74
CA ILE A 165 40.87 -29.72 -18.66
C ILE A 165 41.86 -28.85 -19.46
N LYS A 166 41.35 -28.01 -20.36
CA LYS A 166 42.21 -27.11 -21.15
C LYS A 166 42.28 -25.75 -20.45
N SER A 167 43.49 -25.28 -20.19
CA SER A 167 43.71 -23.88 -19.80
C SER A 167 43.42 -22.96 -20.97
N LEU A 168 42.92 -21.77 -20.64
CA LEU A 168 42.80 -20.65 -21.60
C LEU A 168 44.17 -20.17 -22.01
#